data_f1616cf4e1142acbf40e8b0075384685
#
_entry.id   f1616cf4e1142acbf40e8b0075384685
#
_cell.length_a   1.000
_cell.length_b   1.000
_cell.length_c   1.000
_cell.angle_alpha   90.00
_cell.angle_beta   90.00
_cell.angle_gamma   90.00
#
_symmetry.space_group_name_H-M   'P 1'
#
loop_
_entity.id
_entity.type
_entity.pdbx_description
1 polymer ?
#
loop_
_entity_poly.entity_id
_entity_poly.type
_entity_poly.pdbx_seq_one_letter_code
_entity_poly.pdbx_strand_id
1 'polypeptide(L)'
;MKINKTNAARLLDKPKIAYELIPYEVDENDLSAVHVAASLGEDINCVFKTLILHGDKSGYFVCVIPGEHEVDLKLAAKASGNKKCDLIPVKELLPLTGYIRGGCSPIGMKKPFPTYIHETCLRFPYIYISAGQRGLQLKLDPKDLVREVHAEVCILFNE
;
A
#
# COMPACT_ATOMS: atom_id res chain seq x y z
N MET A 1 -5.33 22.61 -12.54
CA MET A 1 -6.17 21.94 -11.53
C MET A 1 -5.45 21.90 -10.19
N LYS A 2 -6.13 22.34 -9.14
CA LYS A 2 -5.55 22.31 -7.80
C LYS A 2 -5.70 20.92 -7.17
N ILE A 3 -4.59 20.33 -6.75
CA ILE A 3 -4.61 19.05 -6.05
C ILE A 3 -4.74 19.31 -4.56
N ASN A 4 -5.79 18.76 -3.94
CA ASN A 4 -5.98 18.85 -2.50
C ASN A 4 -5.21 17.74 -1.80
N LYS A 5 -4.52 18.10 -0.72
CA LYS A 5 -3.80 17.12 0.08
C LYS A 5 -4.78 16.19 0.78
N THR A 6 -4.49 14.90 0.74
CA THR A 6 -5.22 13.89 1.50
C THR A 6 -4.72 13.85 2.94
N ASN A 7 -5.45 13.17 3.81
CA ASN A 7 -5.01 12.95 5.18
C ASN A 7 -3.66 12.20 5.21
N ALA A 8 -3.50 11.20 4.35
CA ALA A 8 -2.24 10.46 4.25
C ALA A 8 -1.06 11.38 3.94
N ALA A 9 -1.23 12.30 2.97
CA ALA A 9 -0.19 13.27 2.62
C ALA A 9 0.11 14.21 3.79
N ARG A 10 -0.91 14.70 4.49
CA ARG A 10 -0.72 15.59 5.64
C ARG A 10 0.05 14.91 6.76
N LEU A 11 -0.14 13.61 6.95
CA LEU A 11 0.59 12.86 7.97
C LEU A 11 2.08 12.76 7.66
N LEU A 12 2.49 12.92 6.40
CA LEU A 12 3.90 12.97 5.99
C LEU A 12 4.52 14.35 6.20
N ASP A 13 3.72 15.41 6.21
CA ASP A 13 4.20 16.78 6.40
C ASP A 13 4.78 17.00 7.80
N LYS A 14 4.16 16.43 8.82
CA LYS A 14 4.58 16.63 10.22
C LYS A 14 6.01 16.12 10.47
N PRO A 15 6.39 14.89 10.06
CA PRO A 15 7.78 14.43 10.18
C PRO A 15 8.67 14.99 9.06
N LYS A 16 8.16 15.86 8.20
CA LYS A 16 8.89 16.49 7.09
C LYS A 16 9.42 15.48 6.06
N ILE A 17 8.65 14.45 5.79
CA ILE A 17 8.98 13.47 4.75
C ILE A 17 8.69 14.08 3.38
N ALA A 18 9.68 14.02 2.48
CA ALA A 18 9.52 14.48 1.11
C ALA A 18 8.63 13.52 0.33
N TYR A 19 7.67 14.04 -0.42
CA TYR A 19 6.79 13.26 -1.27
C TYR A 19 6.24 14.14 -2.39
N GLU A 20 5.71 13.49 -3.42
CA GLU A 20 4.96 14.16 -4.47
C GLU A 20 3.57 13.54 -4.59
N LEU A 21 2.56 14.37 -4.80
CA LEU A 21 1.20 13.91 -5.11
C LEU A 21 1.07 13.85 -6.64
N ILE A 22 0.81 12.66 -7.17
CA ILE A 22 0.76 12.43 -8.61
C ILE A 22 -0.66 12.01 -8.99
N PRO A 23 -1.41 12.85 -9.72
CA PRO A 23 -2.75 12.49 -10.19
C PRO A 23 -2.68 11.54 -11.38
N TYR A 24 -3.69 10.69 -11.51
CA TYR A 24 -3.85 9.81 -12.66
C TYR A 24 -5.32 9.68 -13.01
N GLU A 25 -5.61 9.30 -14.25
CA GLU A 25 -6.99 9.11 -14.70
C GLU A 25 -7.55 7.81 -14.16
N VAL A 26 -8.67 7.88 -13.45
CA VAL A 26 -9.34 6.72 -12.87
C VAL A 26 -10.19 6.02 -13.92
N ASP A 27 -10.04 4.70 -14.00
CA ASP A 27 -10.94 3.83 -14.76
C ASP A 27 -11.72 2.99 -13.74
N GLU A 28 -13.00 3.29 -13.57
CA GLU A 28 -13.86 2.59 -12.60
C GLU A 28 -14.02 1.09 -12.91
N ASN A 29 -13.71 0.69 -14.15
CA ASN A 29 -13.77 -0.70 -14.58
C ASN A 29 -12.44 -1.42 -14.42
N ASP A 30 -11.35 -0.69 -14.11
CA ASP A 30 -10.02 -1.25 -13.90
C ASP A 30 -9.27 -0.47 -12.83
N LEU A 31 -9.44 -0.91 -11.59
CA LEU A 31 -8.78 -0.30 -10.42
C LEU A 31 -7.41 -0.92 -10.14
N SER A 32 -6.89 -1.75 -11.04
CA SER A 32 -5.63 -2.46 -10.83
C SER A 32 -4.42 -1.51 -10.81
N ALA A 33 -3.37 -1.93 -10.10
CA ALA A 33 -2.10 -1.21 -10.10
C ALA A 33 -1.45 -1.19 -11.49
N VAL A 34 -1.73 -2.19 -12.33
CA VAL A 34 -1.24 -2.22 -13.72
C VAL A 34 -1.81 -1.03 -14.50
N HIS A 35 -3.11 -0.75 -14.37
CA HIS A 35 -3.72 0.44 -14.99
C HIS A 35 -3.09 1.73 -14.44
N VAL A 36 -2.90 1.81 -13.12
CA VAL A 36 -2.30 2.98 -12.47
C VAL A 36 -0.90 3.24 -13.04
N ALA A 37 -0.06 2.20 -13.10
CA ALA A 37 1.30 2.32 -13.64
C ALA A 37 1.28 2.79 -15.09
N ALA A 38 0.40 2.23 -15.92
CA ALA A 38 0.25 2.62 -17.32
C ALA A 38 -0.17 4.10 -17.44
N SER A 39 -1.12 4.53 -16.60
CA SER A 39 -1.60 5.93 -16.58
C SER A 39 -0.50 6.90 -16.17
N LEU A 40 0.39 6.48 -15.26
CA LEU A 40 1.50 7.31 -14.80
C LEU A 40 2.70 7.27 -15.74
N GLY A 41 2.73 6.29 -16.67
CA GLY A 41 3.91 6.06 -17.51
C GLY A 41 5.09 5.51 -16.71
N GLU A 42 4.82 4.76 -15.65
CA GLU A 42 5.85 4.26 -14.73
C GLU A 42 5.99 2.74 -14.78
N ASP A 43 7.15 2.26 -14.30
CA ASP A 43 7.43 0.83 -14.15
C ASP A 43 6.48 0.25 -13.09
N ILE A 44 5.70 -0.77 -13.47
CA ILE A 44 4.78 -1.45 -12.55
C ILE A 44 5.50 -1.96 -11.29
N ASN A 45 6.77 -2.29 -11.39
CA ASN A 45 7.54 -2.81 -10.26
C ASN A 45 7.74 -1.79 -9.12
N CYS A 46 7.60 -0.49 -9.40
CA CYS A 46 7.66 0.55 -8.37
C CYS A 46 6.30 1.06 -7.94
N VAL A 47 5.20 0.52 -8.51
CA VAL A 47 3.84 0.87 -8.11
C VAL A 47 3.32 -0.22 -7.18
N PHE A 48 3.17 0.11 -5.89
CA PHE A 48 2.80 -0.84 -4.85
C PHE A 48 1.32 -0.74 -4.51
N LYS A 49 0.72 -1.88 -4.20
CA LYS A 49 -0.66 -1.95 -3.70
C LYS A 49 -0.66 -2.35 -2.24
N THR A 50 -1.70 -1.95 -1.53
CA THR A 50 -1.87 -2.20 -0.10
C THR A 50 -3.01 -3.19 0.10
N LEU A 51 -2.71 -4.31 0.74
CA LEU A 51 -3.65 -5.40 0.99
C LEU A 51 -3.85 -5.58 2.48
N ILE A 52 -5.08 -5.88 2.89
CA ILE A 52 -5.40 -6.19 4.28
C ILE A 52 -5.68 -7.68 4.40
N LEU A 53 -5.03 -8.32 5.36
CA LEU A 53 -5.16 -9.75 5.62
C LEU A 53 -5.60 -9.97 7.06
N HIS A 54 -6.13 -11.15 7.32
CA HIS A 54 -6.48 -11.59 8.67
C HIS A 54 -5.75 -12.90 8.97
N GLY A 55 -4.98 -12.90 10.04
CA GLY A 55 -4.25 -14.09 10.51
C GLY A 55 -4.92 -14.75 11.69
N ASP A 56 -4.71 -16.04 11.83
CA ASP A 56 -5.32 -16.84 12.89
C ASP A 56 -4.83 -16.48 14.31
N LYS A 57 -3.63 -15.89 14.41
CA LYS A 57 -3.07 -15.49 15.71
C LYS A 57 -3.01 -13.97 15.89
N SER A 58 -2.61 -13.24 14.86
CA SER A 58 -2.38 -11.79 14.97
C SER A 58 -3.62 -10.94 14.79
N GLY A 59 -4.68 -11.48 14.16
CA GLY A 59 -5.77 -10.65 13.66
C GLY A 59 -5.36 -9.96 12.36
N TYR A 60 -5.81 -8.72 12.16
CA TYR A 60 -5.58 -7.98 10.93
C TYR A 60 -4.15 -7.46 10.81
N PHE A 61 -3.62 -7.50 9.58
CA PHE A 61 -2.32 -6.91 9.26
C PHE A 61 -2.30 -6.48 7.78
N VAL A 62 -1.28 -5.71 7.42
CA VAL A 62 -1.18 -5.06 6.11
C VAL A 62 0.02 -5.60 5.35
N CYS A 63 -0.17 -5.89 4.06
CA CYS A 63 0.92 -6.23 3.15
C CYS A 63 0.96 -5.23 2.01
N VAL A 64 2.14 -4.67 1.74
CA VAL A 64 2.38 -3.71 0.66
C VAL A 64 3.32 -4.37 -0.34
N ILE A 65 2.85 -4.62 -1.57
CA ILE A 65 3.59 -5.38 -2.58
C ILE A 65 3.49 -4.72 -3.96
N PRO A 66 4.45 -5.01 -4.87
CA PRO A 66 4.33 -4.56 -6.26
C PRO A 66 3.02 -5.01 -6.87
N GLY A 67 2.37 -4.11 -7.59
CA GLY A 67 0.97 -4.25 -7.96
C GLY A 67 0.60 -5.37 -8.91
N GLU A 68 1.54 -5.89 -9.70
CA GLU A 68 1.23 -7.01 -10.61
C GLU A 68 1.36 -8.39 -9.95
N HIS A 69 1.93 -8.44 -8.74
CA HIS A 69 2.12 -9.71 -8.04
C HIS A 69 0.98 -9.99 -7.07
N GLU A 70 0.77 -11.28 -6.80
CA GLU A 70 -0.16 -11.73 -5.78
C GLU A 70 0.63 -12.03 -4.50
N VAL A 71 0.06 -11.69 -3.34
CA VAL A 71 0.69 -12.04 -2.07
C VAL A 71 0.64 -13.55 -1.88
N ASP A 72 1.77 -14.14 -1.48
CA ASP A 72 1.84 -15.55 -1.11
C ASP A 72 1.36 -15.67 0.34
N LEU A 73 0.22 -16.32 0.54
CA LEU A 73 -0.41 -16.41 1.86
C LEU A 73 0.46 -17.15 2.89
N LYS A 74 1.25 -18.11 2.45
CA LYS A 74 2.18 -18.82 3.35
C LYS A 74 3.31 -17.92 3.81
N LEU A 75 3.87 -17.13 2.90
CA LEU A 75 4.92 -16.17 3.23
C LEU A 75 4.38 -15.04 4.10
N ALA A 76 3.17 -14.55 3.81
CA ALA A 76 2.53 -13.52 4.63
C ALA A 76 2.25 -14.04 6.05
N ALA A 77 1.78 -15.26 6.18
CA ALA A 77 1.55 -15.89 7.48
C ALA A 77 2.86 -16.00 8.27
N LYS A 78 3.93 -16.45 7.61
CA LYS A 78 5.24 -16.58 8.22
C LYS A 78 5.76 -15.22 8.71
N ALA A 79 5.68 -14.20 7.87
CA ALA A 79 6.14 -12.86 8.21
C ALA A 79 5.40 -12.26 9.40
N SER A 80 4.10 -12.51 9.49
CA SER A 80 3.22 -11.96 10.53
C SER A 80 3.11 -12.81 11.79
N GLY A 81 3.80 -13.97 11.83
CA GLY A 81 3.76 -14.85 12.99
C GLY A 81 2.47 -15.67 13.09
N ASN A 82 1.78 -15.86 11.97
CA ASN A 82 0.56 -16.64 11.88
C ASN A 82 0.84 -18.03 11.33
N LYS A 83 -0.04 -18.97 11.65
CA LYS A 83 -0.04 -20.30 11.06
C LYS A 83 -0.68 -20.25 9.66
N LYS A 84 -1.75 -19.48 9.53
CA LYS A 84 -2.44 -19.24 8.27
C LYS A 84 -3.09 -17.87 8.26
N CYS A 85 -3.32 -17.32 7.07
CA CYS A 85 -3.99 -16.04 6.89
C CYS A 85 -4.72 -16.02 5.55
N ASP A 86 -5.64 -15.06 5.41
CA ASP A 86 -6.42 -14.84 4.20
C ASP A 86 -6.60 -13.35 3.94
N LEU A 87 -6.82 -12.99 2.68
CA LEU A 87 -7.25 -11.65 2.31
C LEU A 87 -8.65 -11.40 2.87
N ILE A 88 -8.91 -10.20 3.38
CA ILE A 88 -10.25 -9.86 3.86
C ILE A 88 -11.21 -9.64 2.68
N PRO A 89 -12.53 -9.86 2.90
CA PRO A 89 -13.52 -9.47 1.91
C PRO A 89 -13.50 -7.96 1.67
N VAL A 90 -13.74 -7.54 0.43
CA VAL A 90 -13.72 -6.10 0.06
C VAL A 90 -14.69 -5.28 0.93
N LYS A 91 -15.84 -5.84 1.29
CA LYS A 91 -16.84 -5.16 2.13
C LYS A 91 -16.32 -4.76 3.52
N GLU A 92 -15.26 -5.40 4.01
CA GLU A 92 -14.66 -5.09 5.31
C GLU A 92 -13.63 -3.98 5.24
N LEU A 93 -13.16 -3.63 4.05
CA LEU A 93 -12.06 -2.68 3.87
C LEU A 93 -12.37 -1.30 4.45
N LEU A 94 -13.49 -0.71 4.07
CA LEU A 94 -13.87 0.64 4.52
C LEU A 94 -14.06 0.72 6.04
N PRO A 95 -14.83 -0.19 6.68
CA PRO A 95 -14.99 -0.14 8.13
C PRO A 95 -13.66 -0.31 8.88
N LEU A 96 -12.73 -1.14 8.38
CA LEU A 96 -11.45 -1.38 9.04
C LEU A 96 -10.44 -0.27 8.83
N THR A 97 -10.32 0.24 7.62
CA THR A 97 -9.22 1.14 7.25
C THR A 97 -9.63 2.59 7.05
N GLY A 98 -10.88 2.84 6.71
CA GLY A 98 -11.34 4.15 6.27
C GLY A 98 -11.13 4.39 4.77
N TYR A 99 -10.61 3.41 4.05
CA TYR A 99 -10.33 3.50 2.62
C TYR A 99 -11.19 2.55 1.81
N ILE A 100 -11.39 2.87 0.53
CA ILE A 100 -12.10 2.02 -0.41
C ILE A 100 -11.12 1.33 -1.35
N ARG A 101 -11.59 0.28 -2.03
CA ARG A 101 -10.79 -0.42 -3.05
C ARG A 101 -10.29 0.57 -4.11
N GLY A 102 -9.02 0.47 -4.46
CA GLY A 102 -8.37 1.38 -5.41
C GLY A 102 -7.85 2.66 -4.77
N GLY A 103 -8.18 2.90 -3.49
CA GLY A 103 -7.73 4.07 -2.76
C GLY A 103 -7.15 3.74 -1.38
N CYS A 104 -6.80 2.48 -1.14
CA CYS A 104 -6.26 2.08 0.16
C CYS A 104 -4.77 2.42 0.29
N SER A 105 -4.45 3.28 1.25
CA SER A 105 -3.06 3.67 1.56
C SER A 105 -2.57 2.96 2.83
N PRO A 106 -1.27 2.65 2.92
CA PRO A 106 -0.71 2.13 4.17
C PRO A 106 -0.57 3.22 5.23
N ILE A 107 -0.76 4.48 4.85
CA ILE A 107 -0.64 5.63 5.74
C ILE A 107 -2.03 6.11 6.15
N GLY A 108 -2.23 6.38 7.44
CA GLY A 108 -3.46 7.02 7.91
C GLY A 108 -4.68 6.13 8.03
N MET A 109 -4.50 4.84 8.18
CA MET A 109 -5.61 3.92 8.46
C MET A 109 -6.25 4.25 9.81
N LYS A 110 -7.53 3.93 9.97
CA LYS A 110 -8.27 4.15 11.23
C LYS A 110 -7.59 3.56 12.44
N LYS A 111 -6.90 2.42 12.26
CA LYS A 111 -6.15 1.73 13.31
C LYS A 111 -4.74 1.43 12.81
N PRO A 112 -3.74 1.47 13.69
CA PRO A 112 -2.36 1.13 13.34
C PRO A 112 -2.19 -0.39 13.29
N PHE A 113 -2.46 -0.99 12.15
CA PHE A 113 -2.23 -2.43 11.95
C PHE A 113 -0.76 -2.72 11.69
N PRO A 114 -0.25 -3.89 12.15
CA PRO A 114 1.09 -4.33 11.76
C PRO A 114 1.21 -4.33 10.23
N THR A 115 2.30 -3.78 9.72
CA THR A 115 2.50 -3.58 8.28
C THR A 115 3.78 -4.26 7.81
N TYR A 116 3.69 -4.97 6.69
CA TYR A 116 4.80 -5.68 6.07
C TYR A 116 4.91 -5.19 4.62
N ILE A 117 6.14 -4.94 4.16
CA ILE A 117 6.38 -4.48 2.80
C ILE A 117 7.39 -5.39 2.12
N HIS A 118 7.11 -5.75 0.86
CA HIS A 118 7.99 -6.62 0.11
C HIS A 118 9.35 -5.96 -0.16
N GLU A 119 10.42 -6.72 -0.01
CA GLU A 119 11.81 -6.25 -0.06
C GLU A 119 12.22 -5.56 -1.36
N THR A 120 11.51 -5.81 -2.48
CA THR A 120 11.80 -5.14 -3.75
C THR A 120 11.67 -3.63 -3.68
N CYS A 121 10.95 -3.10 -2.66
CA CYS A 121 10.81 -1.66 -2.50
C CYS A 121 12.18 -0.97 -2.35
N LEU A 122 13.16 -1.66 -1.79
CA LEU A 122 14.50 -1.11 -1.57
C LEU A 122 15.35 -1.03 -2.84
N ARG A 123 14.86 -1.61 -3.96
CA ARG A 123 15.55 -1.57 -5.26
C ARG A 123 15.34 -0.24 -5.99
N PHE A 124 14.41 0.60 -5.50
CA PHE A 124 14.03 1.84 -6.17
C PHE A 124 14.34 3.05 -5.29
N PRO A 125 14.72 4.20 -5.89
CA PRO A 125 14.91 5.43 -5.12
C PRO A 125 13.58 5.98 -4.62
N TYR A 126 12.47 5.63 -5.27
CA TYR A 126 11.10 5.98 -4.87
C TYR A 126 10.14 4.90 -5.31
N ILE A 127 9.01 4.83 -4.62
CA ILE A 127 7.88 3.97 -4.98
C ILE A 127 6.60 4.80 -4.99
N TYR A 128 5.57 4.25 -5.62
CA TYR A 128 4.23 4.84 -5.64
C TYR A 128 3.30 4.00 -4.77
N ILE A 129 2.51 4.67 -3.95
CA ILE A 129 1.44 4.06 -3.17
C ILE A 129 0.19 4.93 -3.31
N SER A 130 -0.98 4.40 -2.95
CA SER A 130 -2.18 5.22 -2.94
C SER A 130 -2.04 6.37 -1.94
N ALA A 131 -2.50 7.56 -2.34
CA ALA A 131 -2.55 8.72 -1.46
C ALA A 131 -3.80 8.71 -0.55
N GLY A 132 -4.66 7.68 -0.65
CA GLY A 132 -5.85 7.55 0.16
C GLY A 132 -7.16 7.81 -0.60
N GLN A 133 -7.08 7.94 -1.91
CA GLN A 133 -8.25 8.09 -2.78
C GLN A 133 -7.89 7.63 -4.19
N ARG A 134 -8.90 7.22 -4.95
CA ARG A 134 -8.73 6.89 -6.37
C ARG A 134 -8.28 8.15 -7.12
N GLY A 135 -7.39 7.98 -8.08
CA GLY A 135 -6.92 9.09 -8.92
C GLY A 135 -5.72 9.85 -8.38
N LEU A 136 -5.16 9.43 -7.24
CA LEU A 136 -4.05 10.14 -6.62
C LEU A 136 -3.06 9.16 -5.99
N GLN A 137 -1.80 9.28 -6.37
CA GLN A 137 -0.71 8.47 -5.82
C GLN A 137 0.25 9.35 -5.02
N LEU A 138 0.90 8.74 -4.04
CA LEU A 138 2.05 9.31 -3.33
C LEU A 138 3.31 8.68 -3.89
N LYS A 139 4.24 9.53 -4.31
CA LYS A 139 5.59 9.13 -4.73
C LYS A 139 6.55 9.51 -3.61
N LEU A 140 7.24 8.55 -3.03
CA LEU A 140 8.14 8.82 -1.90
C LEU A 140 9.24 7.78 -1.82
N ASP A 141 10.28 8.10 -1.04
CA ASP A 141 11.36 7.18 -0.73
C ASP A 141 10.80 6.01 0.10
N PRO A 142 11.00 4.76 -0.34
CA PRO A 142 10.50 3.60 0.41
C PRO A 142 11.05 3.50 1.83
N LYS A 143 12.25 3.98 2.08
CA LYS A 143 12.84 3.97 3.43
C LYS A 143 12.07 4.87 4.38
N ASP A 144 11.58 6.02 3.89
CA ASP A 144 10.77 6.94 4.67
C ASP A 144 9.42 6.31 4.99
N LEU A 145 8.82 5.62 4.01
CA LEU A 145 7.56 4.91 4.23
C LEU A 145 7.71 3.82 5.30
N VAL A 146 8.76 3.02 5.19
CA VAL A 146 9.04 1.94 6.15
C VAL A 146 9.12 2.50 7.57
N ARG A 147 9.84 3.61 7.75
CA ARG A 147 9.95 4.26 9.06
C ARG A 147 8.61 4.79 9.55
N GLU A 148 7.88 5.49 8.69
CA GLU A 148 6.64 6.18 9.08
C GLU A 148 5.56 5.22 9.52
N VAL A 149 5.39 4.10 8.84
CA VAL A 149 4.35 3.11 9.18
C VAL A 149 4.87 1.96 10.03
N HIS A 150 6.14 2.03 10.43
CA HIS A 150 6.81 0.97 11.20
C HIS A 150 6.70 -0.40 10.50
N ALA A 151 6.89 -0.39 9.18
CA ALA A 151 6.79 -1.61 8.40
C ALA A 151 8.00 -2.52 8.59
N GLU A 152 7.75 -3.83 8.50
CA GLU A 152 8.82 -4.81 8.43
C GLU A 152 9.04 -5.16 6.96
N VAL A 153 10.29 -5.06 6.50
CA VAL A 153 10.67 -5.42 5.13
C VAL A 153 10.91 -6.93 5.09
N CYS A 154 10.23 -7.61 4.19
CA CYS A 154 10.26 -9.08 4.15
C CYS A 154 9.89 -9.61 2.76
N ILE A 155 9.85 -10.93 2.62
CA ILE A 155 9.45 -11.58 1.37
C ILE A 155 7.98 -11.96 1.49
N LEU A 156 7.14 -11.43 0.59
CA LEU A 156 5.70 -11.66 0.56
C LEU A 156 5.21 -12.41 -0.68
N PHE A 157 6.10 -12.65 -1.62
CA PHE A 157 5.86 -13.50 -2.78
C PHE A 157 7.21 -13.96 -3.34
N ASN A 158 7.22 -15.01 -4.14
CA ASN A 158 8.42 -15.49 -4.83
C ASN A 158 8.50 -14.87 -6.21
N GLU A 159 9.63 -14.27 -6.51
CA GLU A 159 9.89 -13.67 -7.82
C GLU A 159 10.05 -14.73 -8.91
#